data_9dca1bf4b9281a0b90928568f2896a91
#
_entry.id   9dca1bf4b9281a0b90928568f2896a91
#
_cell.length_a   1.000
_cell.length_b   1.000
_cell.length_c   1.000
_cell.angle_alpha   90.00
_cell.angle_beta   90.00
_cell.angle_gamma   90.00
#
_symmetry.space_group_name_H-M   'P 1'
#
loop_
_entity.id
_entity.type
_entity.pdbx_description
1 polymer ?
#
loop_
_entity_poly.entity_id
_entity_poly.type
_entity_poly.pdbx_seq_one_letter_code
_entity_poly.pdbx_strand_id
1 'polypeptide(L)'
;FEKDSLYNNVRQSNYKCDGYLEGVNRVKKDYRDLFAEYRNHNNVVFLVDPPYLSTDTTTYNRTDYWKLTDYLNVLKVIEDTSYFYFTSNKSQIIELCDWMENNGYCKNPFDDSTTVTIGAQLTHNAKYNDIMIYKNND
;
A
#
# COMPACT_ATOMS: atom_id res chain seq x y z
N PHE A 1 2.76 1.13 24.99
CA PHE A 1 2.15 -0.18 24.78
C PHE A 1 3.00 -1.20 25.51
N GLU A 2 2.49 -1.75 26.60
CA GLU A 2 3.11 -2.91 27.21
C GLU A 2 2.86 -4.12 26.29
N LYS A 3 3.95 -4.75 25.87
CA LYS A 3 3.95 -5.89 24.93
C LYS A 3 3.00 -7.02 25.37
N ASP A 4 2.85 -7.16 26.67
CA ASP A 4 1.99 -8.18 27.29
C ASP A 4 0.50 -7.85 27.24
N SER A 5 0.10 -6.58 27.16
CA SER A 5 -1.31 -6.20 27.11
C SER A 5 -1.93 -6.47 25.74
N LEU A 6 -1.20 -6.24 24.65
CA LEU A 6 -1.65 -6.54 23.30
C LEU A 6 -1.77 -8.06 23.10
N TYR A 7 -0.76 -8.81 23.55
CA TYR A 7 -0.74 -10.27 23.46
C TYR A 7 -1.88 -10.91 24.26
N ASN A 8 -2.14 -10.41 25.47
CA ASN A 8 -3.23 -10.92 26.30
C ASN A 8 -4.61 -10.58 25.71
N ASN A 9 -4.79 -9.41 25.12
CA ASN A 9 -6.04 -9.04 24.46
C ASN A 9 -6.31 -9.90 23.20
N VAL A 10 -5.31 -10.15 22.39
CA VAL A 10 -5.43 -11.04 21.21
C VAL A 10 -5.71 -12.48 21.65
N ARG A 11 -5.07 -12.95 22.72
CA ARG A 11 -5.25 -14.31 23.22
C ARG A 11 -6.64 -14.56 23.83
N GLN A 12 -7.29 -13.53 24.37
CA GLN A 12 -8.64 -13.64 24.97
C GLN A 12 -9.76 -13.56 23.95
N SER A 13 -9.46 -13.16 22.72
CA SER A 13 -10.46 -13.05 21.67
C SER A 13 -10.62 -14.40 20.95
N ASN A 14 -11.75 -15.04 21.13
CA ASN A 14 -12.12 -16.25 20.37
C ASN A 14 -12.51 -15.87 18.93
N TYR A 15 -11.52 -15.52 18.11
CA TYR A 15 -11.74 -15.33 16.67
C TYR A 15 -11.89 -16.70 16.01
N LYS A 16 -13.10 -17.00 15.52
CA LYS A 16 -13.31 -18.12 14.62
C LYS A 16 -13.00 -17.64 13.20
N CYS A 17 -11.88 -18.08 12.67
CA CYS A 17 -11.44 -17.75 11.30
C CYS A 17 -11.48 -19.01 10.39
N ASP A 18 -12.20 -20.04 10.81
CA ASP A 18 -12.29 -21.29 10.06
C ASP A 18 -12.90 -21.01 8.68
N GLY A 19 -12.18 -21.38 7.63
CA GLY A 19 -12.61 -21.18 6.24
C GLY A 19 -12.46 -19.75 5.69
N TYR A 20 -12.04 -18.74 6.49
CA TYR A 20 -11.95 -17.35 6.03
C TYR A 20 -10.99 -17.13 4.86
N LEU A 21 -9.91 -17.90 4.81
CA LEU A 21 -8.93 -17.87 3.72
C LEU A 21 -9.04 -19.07 2.77
N GLU A 22 -10.16 -19.76 2.78
CA GLU A 22 -10.41 -20.88 1.87
C GLU A 22 -10.46 -20.36 0.43
N GLY A 23 -9.71 -21.00 -0.47
CA GLY A 23 -9.59 -20.57 -1.87
C GLY A 23 -8.53 -19.48 -2.12
N VAL A 24 -7.89 -18.93 -1.07
CA VAL A 24 -6.81 -17.95 -1.22
C VAL A 24 -5.48 -18.66 -1.46
N ASN A 25 -4.85 -18.38 -2.59
CA ASN A 25 -3.48 -18.80 -2.88
C ASN A 25 -2.48 -17.88 -2.18
N ARG A 26 -1.71 -18.44 -1.25
CA ARG A 26 -0.63 -17.73 -0.57
C ARG A 26 0.70 -18.10 -1.20
N VAL A 27 1.37 -17.10 -1.81
CA VAL A 27 2.69 -17.26 -2.40
C VAL A 27 3.69 -16.31 -1.73
N LYS A 28 4.95 -16.73 -1.64
CA LYS A 28 6.07 -15.84 -1.29
C LYS A 28 6.85 -15.59 -2.58
N LYS A 29 6.65 -14.42 -3.16
CA LYS A 29 7.23 -14.05 -4.45
C LYS A 29 7.68 -12.58 -4.40
N ASP A 30 8.70 -12.22 -5.18
CA ASP A 30 9.04 -10.83 -5.39
C ASP A 30 7.85 -10.12 -6.09
N TYR A 31 7.53 -8.92 -5.65
CA TYR A 31 6.38 -8.17 -6.19
C TYR A 31 6.53 -7.91 -7.70
N ARG A 32 7.74 -7.71 -8.19
CA ARG A 32 8.02 -7.45 -9.62
C ARG A 32 7.66 -8.66 -10.48
N ASP A 33 7.97 -9.86 -10.01
CA ASP A 33 7.61 -11.10 -10.70
C ASP A 33 6.11 -11.34 -10.65
N LEU A 34 5.47 -11.05 -9.51
CA LEU A 34 4.03 -11.19 -9.35
C LEU A 34 3.28 -10.22 -10.28
N PHE A 35 3.69 -8.97 -10.33
CA PHE A 35 3.08 -7.99 -11.22
C PHE A 35 3.28 -8.34 -12.70
N ALA A 36 4.49 -8.77 -13.08
CA ALA A 36 4.77 -9.19 -14.46
C ALA A 36 3.87 -10.35 -14.91
N GLU A 37 3.57 -11.27 -13.99
CA GLU A 37 2.71 -12.42 -14.26
C GLU A 37 1.24 -12.01 -14.48
N TYR A 38 0.71 -11.08 -13.68
CA TYR A 38 -0.74 -10.81 -13.63
C TYR A 38 -1.17 -9.52 -14.34
N ARG A 39 -0.26 -8.57 -14.64
CA ARG A 39 -0.64 -7.25 -15.18
C ARG A 39 -1.42 -7.28 -16.49
N ASN A 40 -1.26 -8.33 -17.29
CA ASN A 40 -1.91 -8.49 -18.59
C ASN A 40 -3.13 -9.44 -18.53
N HIS A 41 -3.50 -9.89 -17.34
CA HIS A 41 -4.67 -10.74 -17.18
C HIS A 41 -5.93 -9.89 -17.03
N ASN A 42 -7.00 -10.29 -17.70
CA ASN A 42 -8.31 -9.67 -17.52
C ASN A 42 -8.84 -9.95 -16.10
N ASN A 43 -9.62 -9.02 -15.54
CA ASN A 43 -10.27 -9.15 -14.24
C ASN A 43 -9.29 -9.25 -13.06
N VAL A 44 -8.12 -8.67 -13.15
CA VAL A 44 -7.17 -8.55 -12.04
C VAL A 44 -7.24 -7.16 -11.45
N VAL A 45 -7.32 -7.08 -10.13
CA VAL A 45 -7.21 -5.85 -9.36
C VAL A 45 -6.01 -5.99 -8.42
N PHE A 46 -5.08 -5.07 -8.50
CA PHE A 46 -3.92 -5.04 -7.61
C PHE A 46 -4.26 -4.36 -6.29
N LEU A 47 -3.93 -5.01 -5.18
CA LEU A 47 -3.98 -4.42 -3.85
C LEU A 47 -2.55 -4.10 -3.41
N VAL A 48 -2.22 -2.82 -3.33
CA VAL A 48 -0.85 -2.33 -3.16
C VAL A 48 -0.74 -1.55 -1.87
N ASP A 49 -0.03 -2.11 -0.89
CA ASP A 49 0.22 -1.51 0.41
C ASP A 49 1.74 -1.44 0.69
N PRO A 50 2.47 -0.53 -0.01
CA PRO A 50 3.91 -0.40 0.17
C PRO A 50 4.22 0.33 1.49
N PRO A 51 5.43 0.18 2.03
CA PRO A 51 5.90 1.07 3.09
C PRO A 51 5.73 2.53 2.68
N TYR A 52 5.42 3.42 3.60
CA TYR A 52 5.22 4.83 3.25
C TYR A 52 6.55 5.52 2.93
N LEU A 53 6.63 6.19 1.79
CA LEU A 53 7.81 6.95 1.39
C LEU A 53 8.07 8.09 2.39
N SER A 54 9.30 8.18 2.90
CA SER A 54 9.75 9.17 3.87
C SER A 54 9.21 9.00 5.31
N THR A 55 8.65 7.84 5.67
CA THR A 55 8.34 7.54 7.06
C THR A 55 9.55 7.00 7.82
N ASP A 56 9.51 7.10 9.15
CA ASP A 56 10.55 6.52 10.01
C ASP A 56 10.57 5.00 9.86
N THR A 57 11.73 4.49 9.45
CA THR A 57 11.95 3.06 9.15
C THR A 57 12.58 2.30 10.31
N THR A 58 12.68 2.88 11.49
CA THR A 58 13.37 2.27 12.64
C THR A 58 12.75 0.95 13.07
N THR A 59 11.47 0.74 12.77
CA THR A 59 10.74 -0.52 13.04
C THR A 59 10.95 -1.61 11.99
N TYR A 60 11.52 -1.28 10.83
CA TYR A 60 11.79 -2.22 9.76
C TYR A 60 13.28 -2.59 9.70
N ASN A 61 13.58 -3.79 9.21
CA ASN A 61 14.96 -4.21 9.04
C ASN A 61 15.65 -3.32 7.99
N ARG A 62 16.68 -2.57 8.40
CA ARG A 62 17.31 -1.51 7.60
C ARG A 62 18.00 -1.99 6.32
N THR A 63 18.28 -3.28 6.18
CA THR A 63 19.02 -3.83 5.05
C THR A 63 18.17 -4.02 3.79
N ASP A 64 16.86 -4.20 3.94
CA ASP A 64 15.94 -4.53 2.84
C ASP A 64 14.82 -3.50 2.67
N TYR A 65 15.03 -2.27 3.18
CA TYR A 65 14.02 -1.23 3.06
C TYR A 65 13.89 -0.72 1.61
N TRP A 66 12.66 -0.44 1.22
CA TRP A 66 12.34 0.06 -0.11
C TRP A 66 13.11 1.34 -0.43
N LYS A 67 13.70 1.37 -1.63
CA LYS A 67 14.32 2.55 -2.21
C LYS A 67 13.30 3.30 -3.07
N LEU A 68 13.56 4.55 -3.38
CA LEU A 68 12.70 5.35 -4.26
C LEU A 68 12.39 4.61 -5.58
N THR A 69 13.35 3.87 -6.12
CA THR A 69 13.17 3.07 -7.34
C THR A 69 12.12 1.97 -7.20
N ASP A 70 11.92 1.41 -6.01
CA ASP A 70 10.90 0.39 -5.78
C ASP A 70 9.49 1.01 -5.86
N TYR A 71 9.29 2.20 -5.29
CA TYR A 71 8.04 2.96 -5.41
C TYR A 71 7.75 3.33 -6.87
N LEU A 72 8.75 3.85 -7.60
CA LEU A 72 8.59 4.21 -9.02
C LEU A 72 8.26 2.98 -9.88
N ASN A 73 8.84 1.82 -9.59
CA ASN A 73 8.51 0.57 -10.27
C ASN A 73 7.06 0.14 -10.02
N VAL A 74 6.56 0.27 -8.79
CA VAL A 74 5.15 -0.03 -8.48
C VAL A 74 4.23 0.94 -9.20
N LEU A 75 4.51 2.24 -9.17
CA LEU A 75 3.70 3.24 -9.89
C LEU A 75 3.61 2.92 -11.38
N LYS A 76 4.73 2.54 -12.00
CA LYS A 76 4.76 2.13 -13.42
C LYS A 76 3.90 0.89 -13.71
N VAL A 77 3.77 -0.01 -12.76
CA VAL A 77 2.93 -1.21 -12.93
C VAL A 77 1.46 -0.88 -12.84
N ILE A 78 1.06 -0.03 -11.90
CA ILE A 78 -0.35 0.30 -11.66
C ILE A 78 -0.93 1.29 -12.67
N GLU A 79 -0.09 1.98 -13.45
CA GLU A 79 -0.49 3.07 -14.37
C GLU A 79 -1.68 2.70 -15.27
N ASP A 80 -1.65 1.48 -15.84
CA ASP A 80 -2.67 0.98 -16.77
C ASP A 80 -3.46 -0.22 -16.21
N THR A 81 -3.59 -0.33 -14.91
CA THR A 81 -4.28 -1.45 -14.25
C THR A 81 -5.38 -0.98 -13.32
N SER A 82 -6.30 -1.87 -12.97
CA SER A 82 -7.22 -1.64 -11.85
C SER A 82 -6.52 -1.89 -10.53
N TYR A 83 -6.63 -0.97 -9.57
CA TYR A 83 -5.88 -1.07 -8.32
C TYR A 83 -6.57 -0.41 -7.12
N PHE A 84 -6.16 -0.86 -5.93
CA PHE A 84 -6.27 -0.14 -4.67
C PHE A 84 -4.85 0.14 -4.17
N TYR A 85 -4.50 1.39 -3.96
CA TYR A 85 -3.20 1.83 -3.44
C TYR A 85 -3.38 2.47 -2.07
N PHE A 86 -2.69 1.95 -1.07
CA PHE A 86 -2.74 2.45 0.30
C PHE A 86 -1.52 3.30 0.61
N THR A 87 -1.74 4.44 1.24
CA THR A 87 -0.70 5.37 1.66
C THR A 87 -1.20 6.23 2.82
N SER A 88 -0.49 7.28 3.18
CA SER A 88 -0.92 8.26 4.18
C SER A 88 -0.48 9.67 3.80
N ASN A 89 -1.04 10.66 4.49
CA ASN A 89 -0.62 12.05 4.35
C ASN A 89 0.81 12.35 4.86
N LYS A 90 1.49 11.35 5.43
CA LYS A 90 2.91 11.43 5.79
C LYS A 90 3.83 10.95 4.67
N SER A 91 3.29 10.27 3.67
CA SER A 91 4.04 9.82 2.50
C SER A 91 4.14 10.95 1.48
N GLN A 92 5.30 11.09 0.86
CA GLN A 92 5.53 12.08 -0.20
C GLN A 92 5.20 11.56 -1.61
N ILE A 93 4.63 10.37 -1.72
CA ILE A 93 4.44 9.71 -3.02
C ILE A 93 3.43 10.47 -3.92
N ILE A 94 2.35 10.97 -3.34
CA ILE A 94 1.32 11.72 -4.09
C ILE A 94 1.93 13.03 -4.58
N GLU A 95 2.55 13.80 -3.68
CA GLU A 95 3.22 15.05 -4.02
C GLU A 95 4.28 14.88 -5.11
N LEU A 96 5.04 13.78 -5.06
CA LEU A 96 6.03 13.43 -6.09
C LEU A 96 5.36 13.22 -7.46
N CYS A 97 4.27 12.46 -7.51
CA CYS A 97 3.54 12.18 -8.75
C CYS A 97 2.95 13.47 -9.35
N ASP A 98 2.32 14.30 -8.54
CA ASP A 98 1.79 15.61 -8.94
C ASP A 98 2.90 16.52 -9.49
N TRP A 99 4.04 16.55 -8.80
CA TRP A 99 5.17 17.36 -9.25
C TRP A 99 5.73 16.88 -10.58
N MET A 100 5.89 15.56 -10.76
CA MET A 100 6.41 14.98 -12.01
C MET A 100 5.50 15.28 -13.20
N GLU A 101 4.18 15.19 -13.04
CA GLU A 101 3.23 15.54 -14.09
C GLU A 101 3.24 17.03 -14.40
N ASN A 102 3.16 17.90 -13.40
CA ASN A 102 3.15 19.34 -13.57
C ASN A 102 4.42 19.88 -14.24
N ASN A 103 5.51 19.13 -14.19
CA ASN A 103 6.77 19.46 -14.86
C ASN A 103 7.02 18.65 -16.15
N GLY A 104 6.05 17.88 -16.63
CA GLY A 104 6.09 17.20 -17.90
C GLY A 104 7.01 15.97 -17.97
N TYR A 105 7.33 15.36 -16.82
CA TYR A 105 8.17 14.16 -16.77
C TYR A 105 7.40 12.87 -17.10
N CYS A 106 6.19 12.73 -16.59
CA CYS A 106 5.32 11.59 -16.86
C CYS A 106 3.86 11.95 -16.53
N LYS A 107 2.93 11.11 -16.96
CA LYS A 107 1.54 11.16 -16.51
C LYS A 107 1.48 10.74 -15.04
N ASN A 108 0.60 11.37 -14.26
CA ASN A 108 0.36 10.95 -12.88
C ASN A 108 -0.40 9.59 -12.88
N PRO A 109 0.15 8.51 -12.31
CA PRO A 109 -0.53 7.22 -12.28
C PRO A 109 -1.82 7.24 -11.44
N PHE A 110 -2.00 8.27 -10.60
CA PHE A 110 -3.20 8.46 -9.78
C PHE A 110 -4.29 9.31 -10.48
N ASP A 111 -4.05 9.78 -11.69
CA ASP A 111 -5.07 10.47 -12.48
C ASP A 111 -6.30 9.61 -12.74
N ASP A 112 -7.45 10.25 -12.76
CA ASP A 112 -8.76 9.59 -12.94
C ASP A 112 -9.07 8.53 -11.85
N SER A 113 -8.36 8.57 -10.72
CA SER A 113 -8.62 7.72 -9.57
C SER A 113 -9.58 8.38 -8.55
N THR A 114 -10.13 7.57 -7.68
CA THR A 114 -10.91 8.05 -6.53
C THR A 114 -10.07 7.92 -5.26
N THR A 115 -10.05 8.99 -4.47
CA THR A 115 -9.32 9.03 -3.19
C THR A 115 -10.28 9.03 -2.02
N VAL A 116 -10.04 8.14 -1.05
CA VAL A 116 -10.74 8.07 0.23
C VAL A 116 -9.75 8.30 1.36
N THR A 117 -10.08 9.21 2.27
CA THR A 117 -9.21 9.56 3.41
C THR A 117 -9.91 9.24 4.72
N ILE A 118 -9.22 8.55 5.61
CA ILE A 118 -9.70 8.17 6.94
C ILE A 118 -8.69 8.66 7.97
N GLY A 119 -9.19 9.38 8.98
CA GLY A 119 -8.36 9.81 10.10
C GLY A 119 -7.93 8.61 10.94
N ALA A 120 -6.63 8.46 11.15
CA ALA A 120 -6.05 7.45 11.99
C ALA A 120 -5.32 8.08 13.18
N GLN A 121 -5.41 7.45 14.34
CA GLN A 121 -4.75 7.90 15.56
C GLN A 121 -4.04 6.73 16.23
N LEU A 122 -2.72 6.70 16.16
CA LEU A 122 -1.90 5.67 16.83
C LEU A 122 -1.71 5.97 18.32
N THR A 123 -1.50 7.23 18.67
CA THR A 123 -1.34 7.70 20.03
C THR A 123 -2.01 9.06 20.20
N HIS A 124 -2.16 9.54 21.44
CA HIS A 124 -2.74 10.86 21.71
C HIS A 124 -2.06 11.99 20.93
N ASN A 125 -0.78 11.86 20.61
CA ASN A 125 0.04 12.86 19.91
C ASN A 125 0.35 12.51 18.45
N ALA A 126 0.02 11.32 17.97
CA ALA A 126 0.32 10.87 16.61
C ALA A 126 -0.97 10.71 15.79
N LYS A 127 -1.41 11.81 15.20
CA LYS A 127 -2.54 11.84 14.26
C LYS A 127 -1.99 11.84 12.83
N TYR A 128 -2.59 11.04 11.97
CA TYR A 128 -2.34 11.04 10.54
C TYR A 128 -3.60 10.59 9.81
N ASN A 129 -3.61 10.75 8.51
CA ASN A 129 -4.71 10.26 7.69
C ASN A 129 -4.19 9.10 6.83
N ASP A 130 -4.87 7.98 6.91
CA ASP A 130 -4.72 6.92 5.92
C ASP A 130 -5.47 7.32 4.65
N ILE A 131 -4.85 7.03 3.52
CA ILE A 131 -5.35 7.37 2.20
C ILE A 131 -5.42 6.08 1.38
N MET A 132 -6.59 5.81 0.82
CA MET A 132 -6.79 4.78 -0.18
C MET A 132 -7.11 5.45 -1.52
N ILE A 133 -6.34 5.14 -2.53
CA ILE A 133 -6.54 5.59 -3.91
C ILE A 133 -6.95 4.37 -4.72
N TYR A 134 -8.06 4.43 -5.43
CA TYR A 134 -8.47 3.33 -6.28
C TYR A 134 -8.87 3.78 -7.68
N LYS A 135 -8.57 2.94 -8.64
CA LYS A 135 -8.89 3.11 -10.04
C LYS A 135 -9.45 1.82 -10.61
N ASN A 136 -10.48 1.95 -11.43
CA ASN A 136 -11.00 0.87 -12.24
C ASN A 136 -10.73 1.20 -13.72
N ASN A 137 -10.06 0.30 -14.41
CA ASN A 137 -9.71 0.43 -15.84
C ASN A 137 -10.54 -0.55 -16.71
N ASP A 138 -11.82 -0.72 -16.39
CA ASP A 138 -12.76 -1.49 -17.20
C ASP A 138 -13.16 -0.74 -18.48
#